data_bfa72f9871002fbd273ce185e5270720
#
_entry.id   bfa72f9871002fbd273ce185e5270720
#
_cell.length_a   1.000
_cell.length_b   1.000
_cell.length_c   1.000
_cell.angle_alpha   90.00
_cell.angle_beta   90.00
_cell.angle_gamma   90.00
#
_symmetry.space_group_name_H-M   'P 1'
#
loop_
_entity.id
_entity.type
_entity.pdbx_description
1 polymer ?
#
loop_
_entity_poly.entity_id
_entity_poly.type
_entity_poly.pdbx_seq_one_letter_code
_entity_poly.pdbx_strand_id
1 'polypeptide(L)'
;FYSLNWQDLPEFFEDHMAEWMGQFEKYLGYKSKAPQNEGDDECIVRLQSAIMDNISLYAQKYEEEFTPFLPRFVSATWQRLIKLGLLPKHDRLAAASIRFLAEVASKQMHTTMFMEGNALSQVIEAIVLPNMSIQDSDIELFEDSPLEYISRDFESADAETRRRGACDLIAALCKHHNATTTRVCVDYIAAMLQ
;
A
#
# COMPACT_ATOMS: atom_id res chain seq x y z
N PHE A 1 -18.88 -6.59 -3.00
CA PHE A 1 -18.87 -5.31 -2.29
C PHE A 1 -18.25 -4.20 -3.15
N TYR A 2 -16.99 -4.36 -3.58
CA TYR A 2 -16.30 -3.39 -4.43
C TYR A 2 -17.08 -3.03 -5.70
N SER A 3 -17.62 -4.02 -6.40
CA SER A 3 -18.41 -3.80 -7.62
C SER A 3 -19.72 -3.10 -7.36
N LEU A 4 -20.34 -3.25 -6.18
CA LEU A 4 -21.57 -2.56 -5.81
C LEU A 4 -21.33 -1.07 -5.56
N ASN A 5 -20.16 -0.70 -5.06
CA ASN A 5 -19.81 0.68 -4.74
C ASN A 5 -19.11 1.43 -5.88
N TRP A 6 -19.04 0.83 -7.06
CA TRP A 6 -18.38 1.45 -8.21
C TRP A 6 -19.04 2.77 -8.64
N GLN A 7 -20.36 2.85 -8.58
CA GLN A 7 -21.12 4.03 -9.02
C GLN A 7 -21.39 4.99 -7.86
N ASP A 8 -22.25 4.59 -6.94
CA ASP A 8 -22.60 5.38 -5.74
C ASP A 8 -22.72 4.44 -4.55
N LEU A 9 -22.34 4.93 -3.36
CA LEU A 9 -22.52 4.18 -2.12
C LEU A 9 -24.00 4.14 -1.79
N PRO A 10 -24.64 2.98 -1.70
CA PRO A 10 -26.01 2.91 -1.24
C PRO A 10 -26.12 3.39 0.20
N GLU A 11 -27.17 4.17 0.51
CA GLU A 11 -27.45 4.74 1.84
C GLU A 11 -27.29 3.71 2.98
N PHE A 12 -27.71 2.47 2.74
CA PHE A 12 -27.52 1.37 3.69
C PHE A 12 -26.06 1.17 4.11
N PHE A 13 -25.11 1.26 3.17
CA PHE A 13 -23.67 1.05 3.47
C PHE A 13 -23.07 2.28 4.15
N GLU A 14 -23.58 3.47 3.85
CA GLU A 14 -23.19 4.70 4.52
C GLU A 14 -23.65 4.69 5.98
N ASP A 15 -24.92 4.39 6.23
CA ASP A 15 -25.51 4.30 7.58
C ASP A 15 -24.80 3.25 8.46
N HIS A 16 -24.32 2.16 7.86
CA HIS A 16 -23.64 1.06 8.55
C HIS A 16 -22.11 1.06 8.36
N MET A 17 -21.52 2.19 7.97
CA MET A 17 -20.09 2.27 7.67
C MET A 17 -19.22 1.84 8.86
N ALA A 18 -19.56 2.21 10.07
CA ALA A 18 -18.80 1.84 11.27
C ALA A 18 -18.71 0.32 11.48
N GLU A 19 -19.79 -0.39 11.16
CA GLU A 19 -19.82 -1.86 11.25
C GLU A 19 -18.93 -2.50 10.19
N TRP A 20 -19.00 -2.03 8.94
CA TRP A 20 -18.16 -2.49 7.84
C TRP A 20 -16.68 -2.23 8.11
N MET A 21 -16.34 -1.03 8.54
CA MET A 21 -14.96 -0.66 8.88
C MET A 21 -14.43 -1.49 10.05
N GLY A 22 -15.25 -1.81 11.05
CA GLY A 22 -14.89 -2.73 12.13
C GLY A 22 -14.58 -4.15 11.64
N GLN A 23 -15.35 -4.66 10.67
CA GLN A 23 -15.05 -5.97 10.07
C GLN A 23 -13.78 -5.92 9.20
N PHE A 24 -13.57 -4.87 8.41
CA PHE A 24 -12.36 -4.71 7.61
C PHE A 24 -11.11 -4.68 8.50
N GLU A 25 -11.12 -3.91 9.58
CA GLU A 25 -10.02 -3.86 10.55
C GLU A 25 -9.72 -5.24 11.17
N LYS A 26 -10.76 -5.95 11.59
CA LYS A 26 -10.66 -7.30 12.15
C LYS A 26 -9.99 -8.28 11.18
N TYR A 27 -10.44 -8.33 9.93
CA TYR A 27 -9.92 -9.27 8.94
C TYR A 27 -8.60 -8.82 8.32
N LEU A 28 -8.33 -7.52 8.26
CA LEU A 28 -7.01 -7.00 7.88
C LEU A 28 -5.95 -7.44 8.90
N GLY A 29 -6.29 -7.50 10.18
CA GLY A 29 -5.42 -7.99 11.25
C GLY A 29 -5.40 -9.51 11.42
N TYR A 30 -6.24 -10.25 10.70
CA TYR A 30 -6.38 -11.69 10.89
C TYR A 30 -5.12 -12.45 10.45
N LYS A 31 -4.71 -13.42 11.28
CA LYS A 31 -3.65 -14.38 10.99
C LYS A 31 -4.20 -15.79 11.22
N SER A 32 -3.89 -16.73 10.35
CA SER A 32 -4.23 -18.12 10.60
C SER A 32 -3.56 -18.62 11.89
N LYS A 33 -4.31 -19.29 12.74
CA LYS A 33 -3.78 -19.88 13.99
C LYS A 33 -2.94 -21.13 13.77
N ALA A 34 -3.13 -21.78 12.65
CA ALA A 34 -2.33 -22.92 12.20
C ALA A 34 -2.45 -22.96 10.67
N PRO A 35 -1.44 -22.54 9.92
CA PRO A 35 -1.43 -22.76 8.48
C PRO A 35 -1.34 -24.26 8.24
N GLN A 36 -2.48 -24.89 7.96
CA GLN A 36 -2.52 -26.33 7.68
C GLN A 36 -2.11 -26.64 6.25
N ASN A 37 -2.21 -25.62 5.36
CA ASN A 37 -1.81 -25.73 3.96
C ASN A 37 -1.33 -24.36 3.42
N GLU A 38 -0.46 -24.35 2.43
CA GLU A 38 -0.02 -23.11 1.74
C GLU A 38 -1.21 -22.33 1.15
N GLY A 39 -2.28 -23.01 0.74
CA GLY A 39 -3.51 -22.40 0.21
C GLY A 39 -4.29 -21.54 1.23
N ASP A 40 -4.18 -21.81 2.52
CA ASP A 40 -4.88 -21.03 3.55
C ASP A 40 -4.27 -19.62 3.67
N ASP A 41 -2.94 -19.52 3.59
CA ASP A 41 -2.24 -18.24 3.59
C ASP A 41 -2.59 -17.39 2.37
N GLU A 42 -2.69 -18.02 1.20
CA GLU A 42 -3.06 -17.33 -0.04
C GLU A 42 -4.48 -16.75 0.01
N CYS A 43 -5.44 -17.52 0.54
CA CYS A 43 -6.82 -17.04 0.71
C CYS A 43 -6.89 -15.82 1.65
N ILE A 44 -6.10 -15.82 2.73
CA ILE A 44 -6.03 -14.68 3.66
C ILE A 44 -5.42 -13.46 2.98
N VAL A 45 -4.33 -13.62 2.25
CA VAL A 45 -3.69 -12.53 1.51
C VAL A 45 -4.64 -11.94 0.46
N ARG A 46 -5.39 -12.77 -0.27
CA ARG A 46 -6.40 -12.33 -1.23
C ARG A 46 -7.53 -11.54 -0.57
N LEU A 47 -8.05 -12.03 0.56
CA LEU A 47 -9.07 -11.33 1.33
C LEU A 47 -8.56 -9.96 1.79
N GLN A 48 -7.35 -9.91 2.34
CA GLN A 48 -6.75 -8.67 2.84
C GLN A 48 -6.46 -7.68 1.72
N SER A 49 -6.03 -8.15 0.55
CA SER A 49 -5.88 -7.30 -0.65
C SER A 49 -7.20 -6.69 -1.07
N ALA A 50 -8.28 -7.49 -1.11
CA ALA A 50 -9.61 -7.00 -1.44
C ALA A 50 -10.15 -5.99 -0.40
N ILE A 51 -9.81 -6.16 0.88
CA ILE A 51 -10.12 -5.17 1.92
C ILE A 51 -9.37 -3.87 1.65
N MET A 52 -8.08 -3.93 1.30
CA MET A 52 -7.30 -2.73 0.98
C MET A 52 -7.86 -1.99 -0.25
N ASP A 53 -8.29 -2.73 -1.29
CA ASP A 53 -8.95 -2.14 -2.46
C ASP A 53 -10.24 -1.40 -2.07
N ASN A 54 -11.06 -1.98 -1.18
CA ASN A 54 -12.27 -1.33 -0.67
C ASN A 54 -11.95 -0.08 0.16
N ILE A 55 -10.97 -0.16 1.07
CA ILE A 55 -10.56 0.98 1.89
C ILE A 55 -10.05 2.14 1.01
N SER A 56 -9.28 1.83 -0.03
CA SER A 56 -8.81 2.83 -1.00
C SER A 56 -10.00 3.48 -1.73
N LEU A 57 -11.00 2.69 -2.13
CA LEU A 57 -12.22 3.22 -2.76
C LEU A 57 -12.96 4.19 -1.85
N TYR A 58 -13.11 3.85 -0.56
CA TYR A 58 -13.74 4.75 0.42
C TYR A 58 -12.92 6.02 0.62
N ALA A 59 -11.61 5.91 0.76
CA ALA A 59 -10.73 7.06 0.90
C ALA A 59 -10.77 8.01 -0.31
N GLN A 60 -11.05 7.49 -1.51
CA GLN A 60 -11.14 8.28 -2.73
C GLN A 60 -12.51 8.94 -2.92
N LYS A 61 -13.59 8.18 -2.74
CA LYS A 61 -14.94 8.58 -3.11
C LYS A 61 -15.77 9.13 -1.96
N TYR A 62 -15.53 8.65 -0.75
CA TYR A 62 -16.35 8.95 0.44
C TYR A 62 -15.46 9.47 1.57
N GLU A 63 -14.72 10.51 1.24
CA GLU A 63 -13.65 11.05 2.08
C GLU A 63 -14.17 11.58 3.41
N GLU A 64 -15.32 12.29 3.41
CA GLU A 64 -15.89 12.87 4.62
C GLU A 64 -16.31 11.77 5.59
N GLU A 65 -17.03 10.76 5.11
CA GLU A 65 -17.53 9.64 5.89
C GLU A 65 -16.42 8.72 6.36
N PHE A 66 -15.34 8.58 5.56
CA PHE A 66 -14.21 7.72 5.87
C PHE A 66 -13.17 8.38 6.78
N THR A 67 -13.09 9.70 6.82
CA THR A 67 -12.10 10.45 7.63
C THR A 67 -12.00 9.99 9.09
N PRO A 68 -13.08 9.68 9.82
CA PRO A 68 -12.99 9.20 11.20
C PRO A 68 -12.26 7.86 11.36
N PHE A 69 -12.22 7.04 10.31
CA PHE A 69 -11.60 5.73 10.32
C PHE A 69 -10.15 5.76 9.80
N LEU A 70 -9.80 6.79 9.04
CA LEU A 70 -8.54 6.90 8.31
C LEU A 70 -7.28 6.69 9.19
N PRO A 71 -7.12 7.31 10.38
CA PRO A 71 -5.91 7.14 11.19
C PRO A 71 -5.66 5.69 11.60
N ARG A 72 -6.74 4.95 11.90
CA ARG A 72 -6.65 3.53 12.29
C ARG A 72 -6.18 2.67 11.13
N PHE A 73 -6.73 2.89 9.93
CA PHE A 73 -6.34 2.15 8.73
C PHE A 73 -4.93 2.49 8.26
N VAL A 74 -4.52 3.76 8.33
CA VAL A 74 -3.13 4.16 8.04
C VAL A 74 -2.16 3.46 8.99
N SER A 75 -2.42 3.48 10.29
CA SER A 75 -1.58 2.81 11.28
C SER A 75 -1.53 1.29 11.08
N ALA A 76 -2.68 0.65 10.85
CA ALA A 76 -2.77 -0.80 10.63
C ALA A 76 -2.03 -1.21 9.34
N THR A 77 -2.19 -0.46 8.26
CA THR A 77 -1.53 -0.71 6.97
C THR A 77 -0.02 -0.55 7.10
N TRP A 78 0.44 0.51 7.76
CA TRP A 78 1.86 0.76 8.02
C TRP A 78 2.50 -0.39 8.78
N GLN A 79 1.93 -0.73 9.95
CA GLN A 79 2.46 -1.82 10.77
C GLN A 79 2.48 -3.17 10.05
N ARG A 80 1.52 -3.38 9.15
CA ARG A 80 1.46 -4.58 8.35
C ARG A 80 2.55 -4.59 7.28
N LEU A 81 2.74 -3.53 6.53
CA LEU A 81 3.76 -3.43 5.48
C LEU A 81 5.16 -3.71 6.03
N ILE A 82 5.52 -3.15 7.18
CA ILE A 82 6.80 -3.40 7.85
C ILE A 82 7.02 -4.90 8.15
N LYS A 83 5.94 -5.65 8.40
CA LYS A 83 6.00 -7.07 8.79
C LYS A 83 5.77 -8.04 7.64
N LEU A 84 5.32 -7.55 6.48
CA LEU A 84 4.81 -8.40 5.40
C LEU A 84 5.91 -9.19 4.67
N GLY A 85 7.12 -8.67 4.66
CA GLY A 85 8.23 -9.26 3.91
C GLY A 85 8.09 -9.10 2.38
N LEU A 86 9.10 -9.61 1.65
CA LEU A 86 9.26 -9.39 0.21
C LEU A 86 8.91 -10.63 -0.63
N LEU A 87 8.27 -11.64 -0.05
CA LEU A 87 7.89 -12.84 -0.79
C LEU A 87 6.86 -12.52 -1.89
N PRO A 88 6.97 -13.09 -3.10
CA PRO A 88 6.07 -12.85 -4.23
C PRO A 88 4.58 -13.08 -3.91
N LYS A 89 4.27 -14.07 -3.07
CA LYS A 89 2.89 -14.34 -2.62
C LYS A 89 2.21 -13.14 -1.93
N HIS A 90 2.99 -12.19 -1.43
CA HIS A 90 2.49 -10.99 -0.75
C HIS A 90 2.41 -9.75 -1.65
N ASP A 91 2.83 -9.84 -2.93
CA ASP A 91 2.97 -8.68 -3.82
C ASP A 91 1.67 -7.91 -3.99
N ARG A 92 0.58 -8.62 -4.23
CA ARG A 92 -0.73 -7.99 -4.38
C ARG A 92 -1.16 -7.19 -3.14
N LEU A 93 -0.99 -7.77 -1.95
CA LEU A 93 -1.33 -7.09 -0.70
C LEU A 93 -0.42 -5.90 -0.44
N ALA A 94 0.89 -6.05 -0.72
CA ALA A 94 1.84 -4.95 -0.56
C ALA A 94 1.52 -3.81 -1.53
N ALA A 95 1.30 -4.09 -2.81
CA ALA A 95 0.96 -3.10 -3.82
C ALA A 95 -0.32 -2.35 -3.45
N ALA A 96 -1.40 -3.05 -3.08
CA ALA A 96 -2.66 -2.43 -2.64
C ALA A 96 -2.48 -1.57 -1.39
N SER A 97 -1.66 -2.04 -0.43
CA SER A 97 -1.37 -1.32 0.82
C SER A 97 -0.56 -0.05 0.58
N ILE A 98 0.47 -0.12 -0.27
CA ILE A 98 1.32 1.03 -0.60
C ILE A 98 0.51 2.05 -1.40
N ARG A 99 -0.34 1.61 -2.34
CA ARG A 99 -1.24 2.48 -3.10
C ARG A 99 -2.19 3.25 -2.18
N PHE A 100 -2.77 2.60 -1.17
CA PHE A 100 -3.58 3.27 -0.17
C PHE A 100 -2.80 4.38 0.57
N LEU A 101 -1.57 4.11 1.01
CA LEU A 101 -0.73 5.12 1.65
C LEU A 101 -0.37 6.27 0.70
N ALA A 102 -0.12 5.98 -0.59
CA ALA A 102 0.14 7.00 -1.60
C ALA A 102 -1.08 7.90 -1.82
N GLU A 103 -2.28 7.31 -1.87
CA GLU A 103 -3.53 8.07 -1.97
C GLU A 103 -3.71 9.02 -0.79
N VAL A 104 -3.53 8.53 0.44
CA VAL A 104 -3.61 9.36 1.65
C VAL A 104 -2.55 10.46 1.63
N ALA A 105 -1.30 10.14 1.28
CA ALA A 105 -0.19 11.10 1.21
C ALA A 105 -0.38 12.18 0.13
N SER A 106 -1.14 11.88 -0.92
CA SER A 106 -1.42 12.82 -2.01
C SER A 106 -2.34 13.97 -1.61
N LYS A 107 -3.10 13.80 -0.52
CA LYS A 107 -4.12 14.74 -0.06
C LYS A 107 -3.57 15.71 0.99
N GLN A 108 -3.72 17.01 0.73
CA GLN A 108 -3.19 18.06 1.60
C GLN A 108 -3.71 17.99 3.04
N MET A 109 -4.96 17.61 3.23
CA MET A 109 -5.58 17.55 4.55
C MET A 109 -4.99 16.45 5.47
N HIS A 110 -4.30 15.46 4.91
CA HIS A 110 -3.69 14.36 5.65
C HIS A 110 -2.16 14.49 5.83
N THR A 111 -1.57 15.61 5.39
CA THR A 111 -0.11 15.84 5.46
C THR A 111 0.44 15.71 6.87
N THR A 112 -0.32 16.13 7.88
CA THR A 112 0.10 16.08 9.30
C THR A 112 0.41 14.66 9.78
N MET A 113 -0.25 13.63 9.22
CA MET A 113 -0.02 12.22 9.57
C MET A 113 1.41 11.75 9.26
N PHE A 114 2.05 12.36 8.25
CA PHE A 114 3.40 12.02 7.83
C PHE A 114 4.47 12.96 8.42
N MET A 115 4.06 14.02 9.13
CA MET A 115 4.96 14.99 9.75
C MET A 115 5.30 14.67 11.20
N GLU A 116 4.53 13.83 11.87
CA GLU A 116 4.73 13.53 13.30
C GLU A 116 6.05 12.79 13.52
N GLY A 117 6.91 13.37 14.37
CA GLY A 117 8.18 12.77 14.73
C GLY A 117 9.08 12.48 13.53
N ASN A 118 9.41 11.20 13.32
CA ASN A 118 10.25 10.70 12.22
C ASN A 118 9.45 9.85 11.21
N ALA A 119 8.13 10.05 11.16
CA ALA A 119 7.23 9.21 10.37
C ALA A 119 7.61 9.15 8.88
N LEU A 120 7.93 10.30 8.27
CA LEU A 120 8.29 10.38 6.86
C LEU A 120 9.55 9.58 6.54
N SER A 121 10.62 9.72 7.35
CA SER A 121 11.84 8.93 7.18
C SER A 121 11.56 7.43 7.35
N GLN A 122 10.76 7.06 8.35
CA GLN A 122 10.39 5.66 8.56
C GLN A 122 9.56 5.07 7.39
N VAL A 123 8.67 5.85 6.76
CA VAL A 123 7.95 5.40 5.55
C VAL A 123 8.94 5.13 4.43
N ILE A 124 9.88 6.03 4.20
CA ILE A 124 10.87 5.87 3.14
C ILE A 124 11.75 4.65 3.44
N GLU A 125 12.31 4.55 4.63
CA GLU A 125 13.24 3.49 5.04
C GLU A 125 12.61 2.11 5.09
N ALA A 126 11.44 2.01 5.72
CA ALA A 126 10.85 0.70 6.04
C ALA A 126 9.84 0.22 4.99
N ILE A 127 9.30 1.12 4.15
CA ILE A 127 8.29 0.78 3.16
C ILE A 127 8.80 1.02 1.75
N VAL A 128 9.24 2.26 1.43
CA VAL A 128 9.58 2.60 0.06
C VAL A 128 10.82 1.86 -0.43
N LEU A 129 11.95 2.00 0.26
CA LEU A 129 13.22 1.43 -0.18
C LEU A 129 13.17 -0.10 -0.36
N PRO A 130 12.63 -0.90 0.59
CA PRO A 130 12.54 -2.34 0.41
C PRO A 130 11.67 -2.76 -0.79
N ASN A 131 10.59 -2.01 -1.06
CA ASN A 131 9.68 -2.31 -2.16
C ASN A 131 10.14 -1.77 -3.52
N MET A 132 11.16 -0.90 -3.56
CA MET A 132 11.84 -0.47 -4.79
C MET A 132 13.00 -1.37 -5.17
N SER A 133 13.53 -2.15 -4.24
CA SER A 133 14.67 -3.03 -4.48
C SER A 133 14.35 -4.10 -5.52
N ILE A 134 15.34 -4.42 -6.36
CA ILE A 134 15.28 -5.56 -7.28
C ILE A 134 15.29 -6.84 -6.45
N GLN A 135 14.35 -7.74 -6.73
CA GLN A 135 14.22 -9.02 -6.07
C GLN A 135 14.83 -10.13 -6.95
N ASP A 136 15.15 -11.28 -6.36
CA ASP A 136 15.68 -12.42 -7.11
C ASP A 136 14.71 -12.86 -8.22
N SER A 137 13.41 -12.84 -7.96
CA SER A 137 12.38 -13.11 -8.97
C SER A 137 12.35 -12.11 -10.13
N ASP A 138 12.79 -10.87 -9.93
CA ASP A 138 12.93 -9.89 -11.00
C ASP A 138 14.14 -10.22 -11.89
N ILE A 139 15.22 -10.67 -11.26
CA ILE A 139 16.43 -11.10 -11.97
C ILE A 139 16.11 -12.33 -12.81
N GLU A 140 15.48 -13.35 -12.23
CA GLU A 140 15.04 -14.55 -12.92
C GLU A 140 14.15 -14.22 -14.13
N LEU A 141 13.13 -13.36 -13.92
CA LEU A 141 12.25 -12.95 -15.01
C LEU A 141 13.00 -12.19 -16.10
N PHE A 142 13.98 -11.33 -15.73
CA PHE A 142 14.78 -10.61 -16.72
C PHE A 142 15.69 -11.53 -17.51
N GLU A 143 16.26 -12.56 -16.88
CA GLU A 143 17.08 -13.57 -17.55
C GLU A 143 16.27 -14.46 -18.50
N ASP A 144 15.07 -14.88 -18.07
CA ASP A 144 14.21 -15.77 -18.85
C ASP A 144 13.43 -15.03 -19.94
N SER A 145 12.92 -13.84 -19.65
CA SER A 145 12.07 -13.07 -20.55
C SER A 145 12.23 -11.55 -20.35
N PRO A 146 13.32 -10.93 -20.88
CA PRO A 146 13.61 -9.50 -20.70
C PRO A 146 12.48 -8.58 -21.16
N LEU A 147 11.79 -8.93 -22.23
CA LEU A 147 10.67 -8.13 -22.77
C LEU A 147 9.48 -8.14 -21.83
N GLU A 148 9.18 -9.27 -21.19
CA GLU A 148 8.10 -9.37 -20.21
C GLU A 148 8.42 -8.55 -18.96
N TYR A 149 9.66 -8.59 -18.48
CA TYR A 149 10.12 -7.75 -17.38
C TYR A 149 9.93 -6.26 -17.68
N ILE A 150 10.37 -5.81 -18.86
CA ILE A 150 10.24 -4.41 -19.30
C ILE A 150 8.77 -4.02 -19.42
N SER A 151 7.95 -4.86 -20.06
CA SER A 151 6.51 -4.59 -20.22
C SER A 151 5.81 -4.50 -18.86
N ARG A 152 6.10 -5.40 -17.93
CA ARG A 152 5.52 -5.38 -16.60
C ARG A 152 5.90 -4.15 -15.80
N ASP A 153 7.17 -3.77 -15.78
CA ASP A 153 7.68 -2.74 -14.85
C ASP A 153 7.66 -1.32 -15.44
N PHE A 154 7.75 -1.17 -16.76
CA PHE A 154 7.94 0.13 -17.41
C PHE A 154 6.83 0.52 -18.38
N GLU A 155 6.24 -0.42 -19.11
CA GLU A 155 5.26 -0.13 -20.16
C GLU A 155 3.81 -0.27 -19.69
N SER A 156 3.56 -1.15 -18.72
CA SER A 156 2.22 -1.39 -18.23
C SER A 156 1.81 -0.31 -17.24
N ALA A 157 1.04 0.67 -17.71
CA ALA A 157 0.45 1.70 -16.84
C ALA A 157 -0.48 1.10 -15.76
N ASP A 158 -1.03 -0.09 -16.05
CA ASP A 158 -1.98 -0.79 -15.19
C ASP A 158 -1.34 -1.87 -14.30
N ALA A 159 -0.02 -2.09 -14.40
CA ALA A 159 0.66 -3.06 -13.55
C ALA A 159 0.76 -2.56 -12.11
N GLU A 160 -0.03 -3.15 -11.26
CA GLU A 160 -0.01 -2.90 -9.81
C GLU A 160 1.14 -3.66 -9.13
N THR A 161 2.39 -3.22 -9.40
CA THR A 161 3.57 -3.78 -8.76
C THR A 161 3.92 -3.04 -7.47
N ARG A 162 4.64 -3.69 -6.55
CA ARG A 162 5.19 -3.05 -5.35
C ARG A 162 6.05 -1.85 -5.69
N ARG A 163 6.92 -2.00 -6.71
CA ARG A 163 7.86 -0.96 -7.14
C ARG A 163 7.11 0.26 -7.66
N ARG A 164 6.09 0.05 -8.49
CA ARG A 164 5.24 1.13 -8.97
C ARG A 164 4.56 1.87 -7.82
N GLY A 165 3.94 1.13 -6.90
CA GLY A 165 3.32 1.71 -5.70
C GLY A 165 4.31 2.51 -4.86
N ALA A 166 5.55 2.01 -4.69
CA ALA A 166 6.59 2.73 -3.96
C ALA A 166 7.03 4.04 -4.65
N CYS A 167 7.13 4.03 -5.99
CA CYS A 167 7.37 5.25 -6.77
C CYS A 167 6.24 6.26 -6.62
N ASP A 168 4.98 5.80 -6.68
CA ASP A 168 3.81 6.66 -6.52
C ASP A 168 3.73 7.24 -5.10
N LEU A 169 4.10 6.46 -4.08
CA LEU A 169 4.17 6.94 -2.70
C LEU A 169 5.24 8.03 -2.53
N ILE A 170 6.44 7.86 -3.09
CA ILE A 170 7.48 8.91 -3.10
C ILE A 170 6.97 10.17 -3.80
N ALA A 171 6.35 10.03 -4.97
CA ALA A 171 5.79 11.16 -5.71
C ALA A 171 4.72 11.90 -4.89
N ALA A 172 3.84 11.17 -4.19
CA ALA A 172 2.83 11.74 -3.31
C ALA A 172 3.45 12.47 -2.11
N LEU A 173 4.47 11.89 -1.47
CA LEU A 173 5.21 12.55 -0.39
C LEU A 173 5.94 13.82 -0.85
N CYS A 174 6.55 13.80 -2.04
CA CYS A 174 7.19 14.98 -2.61
C CYS A 174 6.21 16.12 -2.88
N LYS A 175 4.96 15.83 -3.18
CA LYS A 175 3.94 16.84 -3.46
C LYS A 175 3.76 17.84 -2.30
N HIS A 176 3.81 17.36 -1.06
CA HIS A 176 3.57 18.15 0.14
C HIS A 176 4.78 18.29 1.08
N HIS A 177 5.77 17.40 0.98
CA HIS A 177 6.95 17.32 1.86
C HIS A 177 8.27 17.27 1.08
N ASN A 178 8.35 17.96 -0.07
CA ASN A 178 9.44 17.86 -1.03
C ASN A 178 10.84 17.99 -0.38
N ALA A 179 11.07 19.04 0.41
CA ALA A 179 12.39 19.30 0.99
C ALA A 179 12.88 18.16 1.90
N THR A 180 11.98 17.64 2.76
CA THR A 180 12.31 16.55 3.68
C THR A 180 12.45 15.21 2.95
N THR A 181 11.52 14.89 2.03
CA THR A 181 11.57 13.68 1.21
C THR A 181 12.84 13.63 0.38
N THR A 182 13.17 14.73 -0.33
CA THR A 182 14.37 14.82 -1.15
C THR A 182 15.62 14.63 -0.31
N ARG A 183 15.75 15.30 0.85
CA ARG A 183 16.89 15.14 1.74
C ARG A 183 17.09 13.70 2.15
N VAL A 184 16.05 13.02 2.64
CA VAL A 184 16.12 11.62 3.06
C VAL A 184 16.54 10.71 1.90
N CYS A 185 15.94 10.88 0.72
CA CYS A 185 16.31 10.10 -0.47
C CYS A 185 17.77 10.34 -0.91
N VAL A 186 18.23 11.58 -0.90
CA VAL A 186 19.61 11.92 -1.26
C VAL A 186 20.61 11.31 -0.27
N ASP A 187 20.33 11.36 1.03
CA ASP A 187 21.18 10.75 2.05
C ASP A 187 21.32 9.22 1.82
N TYR A 188 20.22 8.54 1.47
CA TYR A 188 20.24 7.12 1.13
C TYR A 188 21.02 6.82 -0.16
N ILE A 189 20.79 7.59 -1.22
CA ILE A 189 21.52 7.42 -2.49
C ILE A 189 23.02 7.63 -2.26
N ALA A 190 23.39 8.65 -1.50
CA ALA A 190 24.79 8.90 -1.17
C ALA A 190 25.45 7.74 -0.38
N ALA A 191 24.69 7.13 0.55
CA ALA A 191 25.17 5.98 1.29
C ALA A 191 25.31 4.70 0.44
N MET A 192 24.46 4.52 -0.59
CA MET A 192 24.54 3.38 -1.52
C MET A 192 25.71 3.49 -2.53
N LEU A 193 26.20 4.70 -2.79
CA LEU A 193 27.29 4.96 -3.74
C LEU A 193 28.70 4.91 -3.11
N GLN A 194 28.81 4.73 -1.79
CA GLN A 194 30.07 4.56 -1.05
C GLN A 194 30.46 3.09 -0.96
#